data_484f96ee9b1ce39ed82fab03852c7f55
#
_entry.id   484f96ee9b1ce39ed82fab03852c7f55
#
_cell.length_a   1.000
_cell.length_b   1.000
_cell.length_c   1.000
_cell.angle_alpha   90.00
_cell.angle_beta   90.00
_cell.angle_gamma   90.00
#
_symmetry.space_group_name_H-M   'P 1'
#
loop_
_entity.id
_entity.type
_entity.pdbx_description
1 polymer ?
#
loop_
_entity_poly.entity_id
_entity_poly.type
_entity_poly.pdbx_seq_one_letter_code
_entity_poly.pdbx_strand_id
1 'polypeptide(L)'
;MKITDAKVFVTCPGRNFVTIKVYTDEGIYGLGDATLNGRELAVAAYLEEHLLPCLIGRDPSQIEDIWQFFYRGAYWRRGPVTMAAIAAIDLALWDIKGKALNTPVYNLLGGRSRNGVMVYGHANGASIEETVDEVGKYIDKGYHAIRAQTGVPGLKTTYGVSKKDKMYYEPAEKGLPPEHEWSTEKYLNHAPKLFQKLRDTYGDEPHLLHDCHHRLTPIEAARLGKELEPYHLFWLEDTVPAELQEGFRLIRKHTTTPLAVGEVFNTIWDSHILITEQLIDYVRMAIVHAGGLTHLK
;
A
#
# COMPACT_ATOMS: atom_id res chain seq x y z
N MET A 1 -3.56 5.22 -33.28
CA MET A 1 -4.11 4.18 -32.35
C MET A 1 -5.33 4.75 -31.65
N LYS A 2 -6.39 3.96 -31.51
CA LYS A 2 -7.62 4.32 -30.78
C LYS A 2 -8.02 3.17 -29.86
N ILE A 3 -8.57 3.50 -28.71
CA ILE A 3 -9.15 2.54 -27.79
C ILE A 3 -10.48 2.05 -28.37
N THR A 4 -10.61 0.73 -28.54
CA THR A 4 -11.79 0.10 -29.16
C THR A 4 -12.69 -0.61 -28.15
N ASP A 5 -12.12 -1.12 -27.06
CA ASP A 5 -12.86 -1.86 -26.02
C ASP A 5 -12.08 -1.81 -24.70
N ALA A 6 -12.77 -2.01 -23.59
CA ALA A 6 -12.15 -2.16 -22.28
C ALA A 6 -13.03 -3.07 -21.41
N LYS A 7 -12.40 -3.93 -20.60
CA LYS A 7 -13.07 -4.93 -19.77
C LYS A 7 -12.53 -4.95 -18.35
N VAL A 8 -13.41 -5.15 -17.39
CA VAL A 8 -13.08 -5.37 -15.99
C VAL A 8 -13.15 -6.86 -15.67
N PHE A 9 -12.16 -7.36 -14.97
CA PHE A 9 -12.09 -8.74 -14.52
C PHE A 9 -11.99 -8.75 -12.99
N VAL A 10 -13.00 -9.29 -12.34
CA VAL A 10 -13.00 -9.52 -10.88
C VAL A 10 -12.75 -11.01 -10.64
N THR A 11 -11.64 -11.35 -10.01
CA THR A 11 -11.21 -12.74 -9.83
C THR A 11 -10.74 -12.99 -8.40
N CYS A 12 -10.78 -14.26 -7.95
CA CYS A 12 -10.31 -14.66 -6.62
C CYS A 12 -9.53 -15.99 -6.65
N PRO A 13 -8.29 -16.01 -7.18
CA PRO A 13 -7.43 -17.19 -7.17
C PRO A 13 -6.63 -17.34 -5.86
N GLY A 14 -7.28 -17.19 -4.71
CA GLY A 14 -6.65 -17.19 -3.38
C GLY A 14 -6.63 -15.81 -2.70
N ARG A 15 -6.83 -14.73 -3.46
CA ARG A 15 -7.15 -13.37 -2.99
C ARG A 15 -7.93 -12.65 -4.07
N ASN A 16 -8.61 -11.57 -3.70
CA ASN A 16 -9.36 -10.77 -4.66
C ASN A 16 -8.43 -9.93 -5.54
N PHE A 17 -8.76 -9.87 -6.83
CA PHE A 17 -8.15 -8.97 -7.81
C PHE A 17 -9.21 -8.31 -8.67
N VAL A 18 -9.01 -7.04 -8.97
CA VAL A 18 -9.74 -6.29 -9.99
C VAL A 18 -8.73 -5.82 -11.03
N THR A 19 -8.85 -6.34 -12.24
CA THR A 19 -7.93 -6.02 -13.33
C THR A 19 -8.72 -5.44 -14.50
N ILE A 20 -8.23 -4.37 -15.11
CA ILE A 20 -8.77 -3.89 -16.38
C ILE A 20 -7.86 -4.32 -17.53
N LYS A 21 -8.48 -4.54 -18.70
CA LYS A 21 -7.78 -4.74 -19.95
C LYS A 21 -8.36 -3.78 -20.99
N VAL A 22 -7.52 -2.92 -21.52
CA VAL A 22 -7.86 -1.89 -22.52
C VAL A 22 -7.32 -2.33 -23.87
N TYR A 23 -8.17 -2.37 -24.88
CA TYR A 23 -7.83 -2.82 -26.23
C TYR A 23 -7.75 -1.65 -27.22
N THR A 24 -6.93 -1.81 -28.26
CA THR A 24 -6.76 -0.80 -29.30
C THR A 24 -7.03 -1.38 -30.70
N ASP A 25 -7.28 -0.52 -31.67
CA ASP A 25 -7.45 -0.86 -33.09
C ASP A 25 -6.18 -1.42 -33.78
N GLU A 26 -5.03 -1.29 -33.14
CA GLU A 26 -3.75 -1.84 -33.64
C GLU A 26 -3.39 -3.19 -32.99
N GLY A 27 -4.31 -3.81 -32.25
CA GLY A 27 -4.11 -5.10 -31.59
C GLY A 27 -3.25 -5.06 -30.32
N ILE A 28 -2.73 -3.90 -29.94
CA ILE A 28 -2.03 -3.69 -28.67
C ILE A 28 -3.08 -3.56 -27.56
N TYR A 29 -2.79 -4.16 -26.41
CA TYR A 29 -3.63 -3.99 -25.21
C TYR A 29 -2.78 -3.64 -24.00
N GLY A 30 -3.39 -2.94 -23.04
CA GLY A 30 -2.79 -2.65 -21.73
C GLY A 30 -3.57 -3.25 -20.58
N LEU A 31 -2.83 -3.54 -19.51
CA LEU A 31 -3.38 -4.05 -18.26
C LEU A 31 -3.18 -3.01 -17.14
N GLY A 32 -4.18 -2.90 -16.27
CA GLY A 32 -4.11 -2.09 -15.07
C GLY A 32 -4.74 -2.80 -13.88
N ASP A 33 -4.20 -2.58 -12.70
CA ASP A 33 -4.74 -3.10 -11.44
C ASP A 33 -5.60 -2.05 -10.76
N ALA A 34 -6.78 -2.47 -10.31
CA ALA A 34 -7.76 -1.66 -9.59
C ALA A 34 -8.16 -2.29 -8.24
N THR A 35 -7.34 -3.20 -7.74
CA THR A 35 -7.68 -3.94 -6.52
C THR A 35 -7.67 -3.00 -5.31
N LEU A 36 -8.83 -2.86 -4.69
CA LEU A 36 -9.01 -2.15 -3.43
C LEU A 36 -9.68 -3.10 -2.45
N ASN A 37 -8.91 -3.59 -1.48
CA ASN A 37 -9.35 -4.62 -0.55
C ASN A 37 -10.63 -4.22 0.19
N GLY A 38 -11.66 -5.09 0.08
CA GLY A 38 -12.97 -4.90 0.69
C GLY A 38 -13.86 -3.90 -0.05
N ARG A 39 -13.46 -3.39 -1.21
CA ARG A 39 -14.23 -2.48 -2.07
C ARG A 39 -14.12 -2.84 -3.54
N GLU A 40 -13.78 -4.08 -3.84
CA GLU A 40 -13.50 -4.57 -5.20
C GLU A 40 -14.68 -4.32 -6.14
N LEU A 41 -15.89 -4.66 -5.73
CA LEU A 41 -17.09 -4.46 -6.56
C LEU A 41 -17.46 -2.99 -6.73
N ALA A 42 -17.17 -2.13 -5.75
CA ALA A 42 -17.39 -0.69 -5.87
C ALA A 42 -16.46 -0.07 -6.93
N VAL A 43 -15.19 -0.47 -6.97
CA VAL A 43 -14.24 -0.03 -7.99
C VAL A 43 -14.61 -0.57 -9.36
N ALA A 44 -14.99 -1.86 -9.45
CA ALA A 44 -15.42 -2.49 -10.70
C ALA A 44 -16.64 -1.76 -11.29
N ALA A 45 -17.68 -1.53 -10.49
CA ALA A 45 -18.86 -0.80 -10.94
C ALA A 45 -18.53 0.65 -11.38
N TYR A 46 -17.67 1.36 -10.64
CA TYR A 46 -17.27 2.71 -11.03
C TYR A 46 -16.50 2.72 -12.35
N LEU A 47 -15.64 1.75 -12.59
CA LEU A 47 -14.98 1.57 -13.89
C LEU A 47 -15.99 1.31 -15.00
N GLU A 48 -16.85 0.30 -14.85
CA GLU A 48 -17.76 -0.16 -15.91
C GLU A 48 -18.80 0.89 -16.28
N GLU A 49 -19.41 1.53 -15.28
CA GLU A 49 -20.55 2.42 -15.49
C GLU A 49 -20.15 3.88 -15.77
N HIS A 50 -19.00 4.34 -15.27
CA HIS A 50 -18.63 5.74 -15.34
C HIS A 50 -17.38 6.04 -16.19
N LEU A 51 -16.33 5.22 -16.13
CA LEU A 51 -15.06 5.56 -16.76
C LEU A 51 -14.87 4.90 -18.12
N LEU A 52 -15.11 3.60 -18.24
CA LEU A 52 -14.84 2.86 -19.48
C LEU A 52 -15.70 3.37 -20.67
N PRO A 53 -16.97 3.72 -20.52
CA PRO A 53 -17.75 4.30 -21.63
C PRO A 53 -17.14 5.59 -22.19
N CYS A 54 -16.50 6.39 -21.34
CA CYS A 54 -15.84 7.64 -21.74
C CYS A 54 -14.43 7.42 -22.32
N LEU A 55 -13.87 6.23 -22.16
CA LEU A 55 -12.53 5.90 -22.63
C LEU A 55 -12.52 5.48 -24.11
N ILE A 56 -13.60 4.85 -24.57
CA ILE A 56 -13.71 4.32 -25.94
C ILE A 56 -13.58 5.45 -26.99
N GLY A 57 -12.78 5.17 -28.02
CA GLY A 57 -12.50 6.11 -29.13
C GLY A 57 -11.39 7.13 -28.85
N ARG A 58 -10.89 7.22 -27.60
CA ARG A 58 -9.76 8.10 -27.27
C ARG A 58 -8.44 7.54 -27.78
N ASP A 59 -7.47 8.43 -27.95
CA ASP A 59 -6.08 8.08 -28.25
C ASP A 59 -5.36 7.70 -26.97
N PRO A 60 -4.91 6.44 -26.80
CA PRO A 60 -4.23 5.97 -25.58
C PRO A 60 -2.86 6.63 -25.36
N SER A 61 -2.30 7.33 -26.34
CA SER A 61 -1.04 8.06 -26.16
C SER A 61 -1.20 9.34 -25.33
N GLN A 62 -2.42 9.88 -25.24
CA GLN A 62 -2.76 11.11 -24.52
C GLN A 62 -3.07 10.83 -23.04
N ILE A 63 -2.11 10.19 -22.35
CA ILE A 63 -2.30 9.70 -20.98
C ILE A 63 -2.66 10.83 -20.02
N GLU A 64 -1.94 11.94 -20.05
CA GLU A 64 -2.17 13.10 -19.18
C GLU A 64 -3.56 13.71 -19.40
N ASP A 65 -3.99 13.88 -20.66
CA ASP A 65 -5.31 14.40 -20.99
C ASP A 65 -6.42 13.49 -20.47
N ILE A 66 -6.28 12.18 -20.65
CA ILE A 66 -7.24 11.19 -20.16
C ILE A 66 -7.29 11.20 -18.63
N TRP A 67 -6.13 11.27 -17.97
CA TRP A 67 -6.05 11.35 -16.52
C TRP A 67 -6.78 12.60 -16.00
N GLN A 68 -6.49 13.77 -16.56
CA GLN A 68 -7.12 15.04 -16.19
C GLN A 68 -8.62 15.01 -16.45
N PHE A 69 -9.05 14.42 -17.57
CA PHE A 69 -10.47 14.28 -17.89
C PHE A 69 -11.20 13.48 -16.80
N PHE A 70 -10.68 12.33 -16.38
CA PHE A 70 -11.33 11.52 -15.35
C PHE A 70 -11.27 12.16 -13.97
N TYR A 71 -10.17 12.82 -13.63
CA TYR A 71 -10.03 13.45 -12.34
C TYR A 71 -10.87 14.72 -12.22
N ARG A 72 -10.76 15.63 -13.19
CA ARG A 72 -11.47 16.92 -13.17
C ARG A 72 -12.92 16.81 -13.61
N GLY A 73 -13.25 15.89 -14.47
CA GLY A 73 -14.61 15.66 -14.96
C GLY A 73 -15.58 15.18 -13.88
N ALA A 74 -15.08 14.54 -12.83
CA ALA A 74 -15.86 14.17 -11.65
C ALA A 74 -15.84 15.32 -10.64
N TYR A 75 -16.98 15.98 -10.39
CA TYR A 75 -17.04 17.03 -9.37
C TYR A 75 -16.70 16.49 -7.97
N TRP A 76 -17.31 15.37 -7.59
CA TRP A 76 -17.00 14.62 -6.38
C TRP A 76 -15.84 13.66 -6.64
N ARG A 77 -14.62 14.14 -6.47
CA ARG A 77 -13.39 13.42 -6.76
C ARG A 77 -12.55 13.18 -5.51
N ARG A 78 -11.48 12.41 -5.64
CA ARG A 78 -10.63 11.86 -4.57
C ARG A 78 -11.29 10.66 -3.89
N GLY A 79 -10.59 10.11 -2.94
CA GLY A 79 -11.00 8.92 -2.23
C GLY A 79 -10.57 7.60 -2.91
N PRO A 80 -10.56 6.51 -2.14
CA PRO A 80 -9.91 5.26 -2.56
C PRO A 80 -10.54 4.62 -3.80
N VAL A 81 -11.86 4.58 -3.91
CA VAL A 81 -12.55 3.96 -5.06
C VAL A 81 -12.26 4.71 -6.34
N THR A 82 -12.44 6.04 -6.33
CA THR A 82 -12.23 6.89 -7.50
C THR A 82 -10.79 6.85 -7.99
N MET A 83 -9.85 6.97 -7.05
CA MET A 83 -8.44 7.06 -7.41
C MET A 83 -7.85 5.70 -7.82
N ALA A 84 -8.33 4.59 -7.26
CA ALA A 84 -7.96 3.25 -7.73
C ALA A 84 -8.46 2.98 -9.16
N ALA A 85 -9.68 3.40 -9.48
CA ALA A 85 -10.21 3.26 -10.83
C ALA A 85 -9.43 4.09 -11.87
N ILE A 86 -9.10 5.35 -11.54
CA ILE A 86 -8.26 6.21 -12.39
C ILE A 86 -6.86 5.60 -12.55
N ALA A 87 -6.27 5.10 -11.45
CA ALA A 87 -4.97 4.46 -11.47
C ALA A 87 -4.91 3.25 -12.40
N ALA A 88 -5.94 2.41 -12.40
CA ALA A 88 -6.00 1.25 -13.29
C ALA A 88 -5.99 1.65 -14.77
N ILE A 89 -6.75 2.68 -15.14
CA ILE A 89 -6.72 3.21 -16.52
C ILE A 89 -5.33 3.76 -16.84
N ASP A 90 -4.78 4.58 -15.97
CA ASP A 90 -3.44 5.17 -16.14
C ASP A 90 -2.37 4.09 -16.38
N LEU A 91 -2.35 3.06 -15.56
CA LEU A 91 -1.42 1.94 -15.70
C LEU A 91 -1.61 1.18 -17.03
N ALA A 92 -2.86 0.95 -17.43
CA ALA A 92 -3.14 0.31 -18.72
C ALA A 92 -2.68 1.16 -19.91
N LEU A 93 -2.81 2.49 -19.84
CA LEU A 93 -2.33 3.39 -20.89
C LEU A 93 -0.79 3.44 -20.94
N TRP A 94 -0.12 3.45 -19.80
CA TRP A 94 1.34 3.33 -19.76
C TRP A 94 1.84 1.98 -20.30
N ASP A 95 1.13 0.89 -20.02
CA ASP A 95 1.44 -0.44 -20.57
C ASP A 95 1.29 -0.46 -22.11
N ILE A 96 0.19 0.14 -22.64
CA ILE A 96 0.02 0.33 -24.09
C ILE A 96 1.18 1.13 -24.67
N LYS A 97 1.55 2.24 -24.05
CA LYS A 97 2.63 3.12 -24.53
C LYS A 97 3.97 2.40 -24.56
N GLY A 98 4.30 1.65 -23.52
CA GLY A 98 5.53 0.84 -23.49
C GLY A 98 5.56 -0.20 -24.60
N LYS A 99 4.46 -0.92 -24.82
CA LYS A 99 4.31 -1.92 -25.88
C LYS A 99 4.37 -1.30 -27.27
N ALA A 100 3.67 -0.19 -27.51
CA ALA A 100 3.68 0.51 -28.79
C ALA A 100 5.07 1.01 -29.19
N LEU A 101 5.87 1.42 -28.22
CA LEU A 101 7.24 1.89 -28.42
C LEU A 101 8.29 0.76 -28.27
N ASN A 102 7.85 -0.49 -28.05
CA ASN A 102 8.71 -1.63 -27.78
C ASN A 102 9.81 -1.34 -26.73
N THR A 103 9.43 -0.70 -25.63
CA THR A 103 10.34 -0.33 -24.56
C THR A 103 9.68 -0.46 -23.19
N PRO A 104 10.41 -0.88 -22.15
CA PRO A 104 9.89 -0.88 -20.79
C PRO A 104 9.50 0.53 -20.33
N VAL A 105 8.42 0.65 -19.56
CA VAL A 105 7.89 1.94 -19.08
C VAL A 105 8.95 2.75 -18.31
N TYR A 106 9.82 2.11 -17.54
CA TYR A 106 10.88 2.83 -16.81
C TYR A 106 11.84 3.61 -17.73
N ASN A 107 12.06 3.17 -18.98
CA ASN A 107 12.85 3.93 -19.95
C ASN A 107 12.14 5.23 -20.38
N LEU A 108 10.81 5.22 -20.42
CA LEU A 108 10.00 6.41 -20.70
C LEU A 108 10.00 7.42 -19.52
N LEU A 109 10.38 6.96 -18.34
CA LEU A 109 10.47 7.77 -17.12
C LEU A 109 11.89 8.26 -16.78
N GLY A 110 12.83 8.10 -17.70
CA GLY A 110 14.21 8.56 -17.52
C GLY A 110 15.25 7.46 -17.37
N GLY A 111 14.82 6.20 -17.49
CA GLY A 111 15.70 5.04 -17.43
C GLY A 111 15.92 4.48 -16.02
N ARG A 112 16.79 3.52 -15.96
CA ARG A 112 17.05 2.72 -14.77
C ARG A 112 18.22 3.28 -13.97
N SER A 113 18.03 3.60 -12.70
CA SER A 113 19.10 4.06 -11.79
C SER A 113 19.79 2.91 -11.03
N ARG A 114 19.19 1.71 -11.03
CA ARG A 114 19.69 0.52 -10.32
C ARG A 114 19.20 -0.76 -10.99
N ASN A 115 19.87 -1.88 -10.73
CA ASN A 115 19.49 -3.16 -11.34
C ASN A 115 18.31 -3.85 -10.65
N GLY A 116 18.07 -3.54 -9.38
CA GLY A 116 16.97 -4.08 -8.60
C GLY A 116 16.53 -3.11 -7.51
N VAL A 117 15.36 -3.34 -6.96
CA VAL A 117 14.81 -2.62 -5.81
C VAL A 117 14.68 -3.59 -4.66
N MET A 118 15.20 -3.21 -3.48
CA MET A 118 15.01 -4.01 -2.27
C MET A 118 13.52 -4.08 -1.94
N VAL A 119 13.03 -5.28 -1.68
CA VAL A 119 11.68 -5.54 -1.22
C VAL A 119 11.72 -6.10 0.20
N TYR A 120 10.62 -6.03 0.93
CA TYR A 120 10.55 -6.61 2.26
C TYR A 120 9.52 -7.75 2.35
N GLY A 121 9.79 -8.70 3.22
CA GLY A 121 8.90 -9.81 3.54
C GLY A 121 8.00 -9.48 4.73
N HIS A 122 6.89 -10.21 4.87
CA HIS A 122 5.93 -10.07 5.97
C HIS A 122 5.99 -11.29 6.87
N ALA A 123 6.74 -11.22 7.95
CA ALA A 123 6.84 -12.27 8.97
C ALA A 123 5.80 -12.04 10.06
N ASN A 124 4.80 -12.92 10.12
CA ASN A 124 3.71 -12.84 11.07
C ASN A 124 3.62 -14.14 11.87
N GLY A 125 3.50 -14.04 13.19
CA GLY A 125 3.34 -15.18 14.09
C GLY A 125 2.30 -14.92 15.17
N ALA A 126 1.68 -15.96 15.70
CA ALA A 126 0.74 -15.84 16.82
C ALA A 126 1.47 -15.57 18.16
N SER A 127 2.76 -15.87 18.23
CA SER A 127 3.65 -15.57 19.36
C SER A 127 4.96 -14.92 18.88
N ILE A 128 5.76 -14.42 19.82
CA ILE A 128 7.10 -13.89 19.52
C ILE A 128 7.97 -14.98 18.91
N GLU A 129 7.94 -16.19 19.45
CA GLU A 129 8.73 -17.32 18.97
C GLU A 129 8.38 -17.67 17.52
N GLU A 130 7.10 -17.81 17.21
CA GLU A 130 6.64 -18.05 15.83
C GLU A 130 7.06 -16.92 14.88
N THR A 131 7.00 -15.67 15.35
CA THR A 131 7.42 -14.53 14.53
C THR A 131 8.93 -14.57 14.27
N VAL A 132 9.73 -14.93 15.27
CA VAL A 132 11.19 -15.11 15.13
C VAL A 132 11.49 -16.19 14.09
N ASP A 133 10.82 -17.34 14.16
CA ASP A 133 10.98 -18.42 13.19
C ASP A 133 10.59 -17.99 11.76
N GLU A 134 9.49 -17.23 11.62
CA GLU A 134 9.09 -16.70 10.31
C GLU A 134 10.11 -15.69 9.75
N VAL A 135 10.70 -14.83 10.60
CA VAL A 135 11.79 -13.93 10.18
C VAL A 135 12.97 -14.74 9.66
N GLY A 136 13.37 -15.82 10.35
CA GLY A 136 14.42 -16.73 9.88
C GLY A 136 14.15 -17.30 8.50
N LYS A 137 12.91 -17.73 8.23
CA LYS A 137 12.51 -18.25 6.90
C LYS A 137 12.62 -17.20 5.80
N TYR A 138 12.37 -15.91 6.09
CA TYR A 138 12.57 -14.84 5.11
C TYR A 138 14.05 -14.53 4.89
N ILE A 139 14.88 -14.59 5.94
CA ILE A 139 16.34 -14.47 5.82
C ILE A 139 16.88 -15.59 4.93
N ASP A 140 16.46 -16.83 5.14
CA ASP A 140 16.85 -17.99 4.32
C ASP A 140 16.44 -17.87 2.85
N LYS A 141 15.35 -17.14 2.56
CA LYS A 141 14.92 -16.82 1.19
C LYS A 141 15.70 -15.65 0.57
N GLY A 142 16.62 -15.02 1.30
CA GLY A 142 17.43 -13.90 0.83
C GLY A 142 16.79 -12.53 1.00
N TYR A 143 15.75 -12.36 1.81
CA TYR A 143 15.21 -11.04 2.15
C TYR A 143 16.12 -10.31 3.12
N HIS A 144 16.52 -9.10 2.76
CA HIS A 144 17.31 -8.21 3.64
C HIS A 144 16.43 -7.33 4.52
N ALA A 145 15.18 -7.08 4.13
CA ALA A 145 14.22 -6.29 4.88
C ALA A 145 12.98 -7.13 5.22
N ILE A 146 12.55 -7.09 6.48
CA ILE A 146 11.48 -7.97 6.97
C ILE A 146 10.60 -7.20 7.96
N ARG A 147 9.30 -7.11 7.66
CA ARG A 147 8.29 -6.60 8.57
C ARG A 147 7.90 -7.70 9.55
N ALA A 148 8.12 -7.46 10.83
CA ALA A 148 7.79 -8.40 11.89
C ALA A 148 6.57 -7.95 12.68
N GLN A 149 5.56 -8.83 12.77
CA GLN A 149 4.35 -8.66 13.56
C GLN A 149 4.00 -9.91 14.32
N THR A 150 3.57 -9.74 15.57
CA THR A 150 3.20 -10.84 16.46
C THR A 150 1.82 -10.66 17.06
N GLY A 151 1.17 -11.75 17.39
CA GLY A 151 -0.03 -11.73 18.24
C GLY A 151 0.29 -11.11 19.60
N VAL A 152 -0.65 -10.33 20.13
CA VAL A 152 -0.50 -9.68 21.43
C VAL A 152 -1.28 -10.48 22.48
N PRO A 153 -0.63 -10.96 23.55
CA PRO A 153 -1.30 -11.76 24.57
C PRO A 153 -2.53 -11.09 25.16
N GLY A 154 -3.64 -11.81 25.19
CA GLY A 154 -4.93 -11.32 25.70
C GLY A 154 -5.68 -10.39 24.74
N LEU A 155 -5.28 -10.28 23.48
CA LEU A 155 -6.08 -9.78 22.39
C LEU A 155 -6.51 -10.93 21.49
N LYS A 156 -7.80 -10.95 21.07
CA LYS A 156 -8.33 -12.01 20.20
C LYS A 156 -7.78 -11.94 18.80
N THR A 157 -7.56 -10.74 18.31
CA THR A 157 -7.03 -10.49 16.96
C THR A 157 -6.00 -9.38 16.98
N THR A 158 -4.98 -9.55 16.16
CA THR A 158 -4.02 -8.50 15.81
C THR A 158 -4.01 -8.39 14.29
N TYR A 159 -4.28 -7.20 13.75
CA TYR A 159 -4.32 -6.99 12.32
C TYR A 159 -2.98 -7.41 11.67
N GLY A 160 -3.07 -8.01 10.48
CA GLY A 160 -1.90 -8.55 9.79
C GLY A 160 -1.42 -9.92 10.29
N VAL A 161 -1.86 -10.36 11.48
CA VAL A 161 -1.53 -11.68 12.04
C VAL A 161 -2.69 -12.65 11.91
N SER A 162 -3.94 -12.18 12.04
CA SER A 162 -5.13 -13.03 11.95
C SER A 162 -5.30 -13.62 10.56
N LYS A 163 -5.39 -14.93 10.46
CA LYS A 163 -5.67 -15.64 9.21
C LYS A 163 -7.18 -15.63 8.95
N LYS A 164 -7.56 -15.31 7.70
CA LYS A 164 -8.93 -15.53 7.22
C LYS A 164 -8.95 -16.80 6.38
N ASP A 165 -9.90 -17.68 6.66
CA ASP A 165 -10.03 -18.95 5.94
C ASP A 165 -10.66 -18.80 4.55
N LYS A 166 -11.31 -17.66 4.30
CA LYS A 166 -12.03 -17.40 3.04
C LYS A 166 -11.73 -16.00 2.52
N MET A 167 -11.62 -15.91 1.20
CA MET A 167 -11.64 -14.65 0.44
C MET A 167 -13.08 -14.36 0.02
N TYR A 168 -13.51 -13.11 0.05
CA TYR A 168 -14.83 -12.68 -0.35
C TYR A 168 -14.81 -11.28 -0.95
N TYR A 169 -15.75 -11.01 -1.85
CA TYR A 169 -15.96 -9.69 -2.45
C TYR A 169 -16.96 -8.87 -1.64
N GLU A 170 -17.03 -7.59 -1.92
CA GLU A 170 -18.10 -6.73 -1.45
C GLU A 170 -19.48 -7.11 -2.08
N PRO A 171 -20.60 -7.01 -1.35
CA PRO A 171 -20.65 -6.76 0.08
C PRO A 171 -20.06 -7.91 0.88
N ALA A 172 -19.23 -7.57 1.85
CA ALA A 172 -18.60 -8.55 2.72
C ALA A 172 -19.61 -9.28 3.60
N GLU A 173 -19.17 -10.33 4.29
CA GLU A 173 -19.96 -11.01 5.32
C GLU A 173 -20.44 -10.02 6.39
N LYS A 174 -21.57 -10.35 7.03
CA LYS A 174 -22.11 -9.52 8.12
C LYS A 174 -21.09 -9.39 9.25
N GLY A 175 -20.79 -8.17 9.60
CA GLY A 175 -19.90 -7.81 10.69
C GLY A 175 -18.63 -7.11 10.24
N LEU A 176 -18.12 -6.28 11.12
CA LEU A 176 -16.82 -5.63 10.97
C LEU A 176 -15.70 -6.62 11.35
N PRO A 177 -14.46 -6.38 10.90
CA PRO A 177 -13.30 -7.14 11.40
C PRO A 177 -13.29 -7.15 12.93
N PRO A 178 -12.97 -8.30 13.56
CA PRO A 178 -13.09 -8.44 15.02
C PRO A 178 -11.91 -7.77 15.76
N GLU A 179 -11.74 -6.48 15.61
CA GLU A 179 -10.79 -5.67 16.40
C GLU A 179 -11.47 -4.90 17.55
N HIS A 180 -12.62 -5.37 17.97
CA HIS A 180 -13.41 -4.75 19.03
C HIS A 180 -12.79 -4.86 20.45
N GLU A 181 -11.77 -5.66 20.62
CA GLU A 181 -11.06 -5.83 21.89
C GLU A 181 -9.60 -5.35 21.79
N TRP A 182 -9.38 -4.15 21.28
CA TRP A 182 -8.04 -3.58 21.22
C TRP A 182 -7.61 -3.02 22.60
N SER A 183 -6.34 -3.23 22.96
CA SER A 183 -5.71 -2.63 24.12
C SER A 183 -4.32 -2.09 23.76
N THR A 184 -4.22 -0.79 23.64
CA THR A 184 -2.97 -0.11 23.32
C THR A 184 -1.87 -0.39 24.35
N GLU A 185 -2.19 -0.41 25.63
CA GLU A 185 -1.21 -0.73 26.68
C GLU A 185 -0.60 -2.13 26.52
N LYS A 186 -1.43 -3.14 26.23
CA LYS A 186 -0.91 -4.50 25.97
C LYS A 186 0.02 -4.51 24.77
N TYR A 187 -0.37 -3.81 23.70
CA TYR A 187 0.42 -3.73 22.48
C TYR A 187 1.75 -3.01 22.70
N LEU A 188 1.75 -1.81 23.29
CA LEU A 188 2.96 -1.04 23.57
C LEU A 188 3.94 -1.79 24.47
N ASN A 189 3.43 -2.50 25.47
CA ASN A 189 4.27 -3.31 26.37
C ASN A 189 4.78 -4.62 25.73
N HIS A 190 4.23 -5.03 24.60
CA HIS A 190 4.58 -6.30 23.92
C HIS A 190 5.50 -6.09 22.72
N ALA A 191 5.28 -5.07 21.90
CA ALA A 191 6.04 -4.85 20.69
C ALA A 191 7.56 -4.71 20.90
N PRO A 192 8.08 -3.97 21.90
CA PRO A 192 9.53 -3.92 22.13
C PRO A 192 10.16 -5.28 22.47
N LYS A 193 9.42 -6.19 23.13
CA LYS A 193 9.92 -7.54 23.45
C LYS A 193 10.15 -8.39 22.20
N LEU A 194 9.31 -8.22 21.17
CA LEU A 194 9.52 -8.86 19.88
C LEU A 194 10.87 -8.41 19.29
N PHE A 195 11.12 -7.11 19.23
CA PHE A 195 12.34 -6.58 18.60
C PHE A 195 13.58 -6.88 19.42
N GLN A 196 13.50 -6.88 20.76
CA GLN A 196 14.58 -7.40 21.60
C GLN A 196 14.92 -8.84 21.21
N LYS A 197 13.91 -9.73 21.16
CA LYS A 197 14.12 -11.13 20.82
C LYS A 197 14.69 -11.33 19.41
N LEU A 198 14.22 -10.54 18.44
CA LEU A 198 14.74 -10.58 17.07
C LEU A 198 16.21 -10.15 17.00
N ARG A 199 16.59 -9.08 17.70
CA ARG A 199 17.98 -8.61 17.76
C ARG A 199 18.89 -9.60 18.50
N ASP A 200 18.41 -10.18 19.59
CA ASP A 200 19.13 -11.24 20.33
C ASP A 200 19.38 -12.47 19.44
N THR A 201 18.48 -12.77 18.50
CA THR A 201 18.57 -13.96 17.65
C THR A 201 19.35 -13.71 16.36
N TYR A 202 19.13 -12.60 15.67
CA TYR A 202 19.66 -12.34 14.33
C TYR A 202 20.64 -11.17 14.26
N GLY A 203 20.90 -10.47 15.36
CA GLY A 203 21.77 -9.30 15.38
C GLY A 203 21.21 -8.13 14.58
N ASP A 204 22.10 -7.29 14.05
CA ASP A 204 21.75 -6.04 13.35
C ASP A 204 21.67 -6.19 11.82
N GLU A 205 22.06 -7.34 11.27
CA GLU A 205 22.07 -7.59 9.81
C GLU A 205 20.71 -7.38 9.13
N PRO A 206 19.58 -7.97 9.59
CA PRO A 206 18.31 -7.77 8.93
C PRO A 206 17.74 -6.36 9.20
N HIS A 207 17.26 -5.71 8.14
CA HIS A 207 16.46 -4.51 8.25
C HIS A 207 15.06 -4.85 8.77
N LEU A 208 14.81 -4.65 10.05
CA LEU A 208 13.54 -4.96 10.68
C LEU A 208 12.57 -3.77 10.57
N LEU A 209 11.32 -4.07 10.23
CA LEU A 209 10.24 -3.10 10.11
C LEU A 209 9.09 -3.50 11.04
N HIS A 210 8.33 -2.53 11.48
CA HIS A 210 7.10 -2.76 12.24
C HIS A 210 5.98 -1.87 11.74
N ASP A 211 4.77 -2.41 11.71
CA ASP A 211 3.59 -1.73 11.20
C ASP A 211 2.53 -1.59 12.31
N CYS A 212 2.17 -0.37 12.62
CA CYS A 212 1.16 -0.07 13.64
C CYS A 212 -0.26 -0.05 13.09
N HIS A 213 -0.46 -0.07 11.76
CA HIS A 213 -1.76 -0.05 11.08
C HIS A 213 -2.69 1.06 11.60
N HIS A 214 -2.19 2.30 11.69
CA HIS A 214 -2.95 3.50 12.02
C HIS A 214 -3.65 3.50 13.38
N ARG A 215 -3.21 2.70 14.36
CA ARG A 215 -3.95 2.45 15.60
C ARG A 215 -3.62 3.36 16.78
N LEU A 216 -2.48 4.04 16.71
CA LEU A 216 -1.99 4.81 17.86
C LEU A 216 -2.43 6.27 17.80
N THR A 217 -2.53 6.88 18.96
CA THR A 217 -2.53 8.35 19.07
C THR A 217 -1.10 8.88 18.90
N PRO A 218 -0.90 10.17 18.59
CA PRO A 218 0.44 10.73 18.41
C PRO A 218 1.37 10.54 19.62
N ILE A 219 0.85 10.61 20.83
CA ILE A 219 1.66 10.42 22.04
C ILE A 219 2.04 8.96 22.26
N GLU A 220 1.14 8.03 21.93
CA GLU A 220 1.42 6.60 21.99
C GLU A 220 2.44 6.20 20.92
N ALA A 221 2.33 6.74 19.71
CA ALA A 221 3.29 6.54 18.63
C ALA A 221 4.67 7.12 18.98
N ALA A 222 4.73 8.29 19.61
CA ALA A 222 5.96 8.89 20.10
C ALA A 222 6.62 8.01 21.17
N ARG A 223 5.84 7.47 22.11
CA ARG A 223 6.31 6.52 23.13
C ARG A 223 6.88 5.26 22.48
N LEU A 224 6.11 4.61 21.58
CA LEU A 224 6.56 3.39 20.92
C LEU A 224 7.84 3.64 20.10
N GLY A 225 7.87 4.70 19.31
CA GLY A 225 9.05 5.07 18.53
C GLY A 225 10.29 5.22 19.41
N LYS A 226 10.15 5.85 20.59
CA LYS A 226 11.23 6.02 21.57
C LYS A 226 11.68 4.68 22.18
N GLU A 227 10.74 3.80 22.52
CA GLU A 227 11.03 2.47 23.08
C GLU A 227 11.68 1.54 22.05
N LEU A 228 11.48 1.77 20.75
CA LEU A 228 12.08 0.97 19.66
C LEU A 228 13.44 1.49 19.17
N GLU A 229 13.89 2.67 19.56
CA GLU A 229 15.21 3.21 19.17
C GLU A 229 16.37 2.24 19.40
N PRO A 230 16.47 1.50 20.56
CA PRO A 230 17.58 0.58 20.79
C PRO A 230 17.66 -0.60 19.80
N TYR A 231 16.58 -0.85 19.07
CA TYR A 231 16.51 -1.98 18.13
C TYR A 231 16.78 -1.58 16.69
N HIS A 232 17.09 -0.31 16.40
CA HIS A 232 17.50 0.19 15.08
C HIS A 232 16.59 -0.30 13.96
N LEU A 233 15.29 -0.02 14.07
CA LEU A 233 14.33 -0.37 13.02
C LEU A 233 14.66 0.35 11.72
N PHE A 234 14.44 -0.31 10.60
CA PHE A 234 14.53 0.31 9.28
C PHE A 234 13.43 1.36 9.10
N TRP A 235 12.20 1.06 9.55
CA TRP A 235 11.16 2.04 9.84
C TRP A 235 10.06 1.50 10.76
N LEU A 236 9.34 2.43 11.36
CA LEU A 236 8.06 2.24 12.03
C LEU A 236 6.96 2.78 11.12
N GLU A 237 6.01 1.92 10.74
CA GLU A 237 5.06 2.12 9.67
C GLU A 237 3.67 2.45 10.21
N ASP A 238 2.96 3.39 9.54
CA ASP A 238 1.54 3.71 9.74
C ASP A 238 1.15 3.87 11.22
N THR A 239 1.90 4.70 11.94
CA THR A 239 1.80 4.83 13.40
C THR A 239 0.46 5.37 13.87
N VAL A 240 -0.06 6.39 13.20
CA VAL A 240 -1.32 7.09 13.52
C VAL A 240 -2.25 7.09 12.30
N PRO A 241 -3.55 7.37 12.47
CA PRO A 241 -4.44 7.55 11.32
C PRO A 241 -3.84 8.50 10.28
N ALA A 242 -3.88 8.09 9.01
CA ALA A 242 -3.24 8.83 7.92
C ALA A 242 -3.79 10.25 7.76
N GLU A 243 -5.03 10.48 8.18
CA GLU A 243 -5.69 11.78 8.19
C GLU A 243 -5.11 12.72 9.25
N LEU A 244 -4.46 12.18 10.29
CA LEU A 244 -3.92 12.95 11.44
C LEU A 244 -2.46 13.37 11.19
N GLN A 245 -2.19 13.99 10.05
CA GLN A 245 -0.83 14.35 9.63
C GLN A 245 -0.12 15.30 10.62
N GLU A 246 -0.86 16.21 11.24
CA GLU A 246 -0.34 17.11 12.26
C GLU A 246 0.31 16.36 13.44
N GLY A 247 -0.18 15.15 13.74
CA GLY A 247 0.35 14.30 14.80
C GLY A 247 1.80 13.88 14.60
N PHE A 248 2.26 13.80 13.33
CA PHE A 248 3.65 13.45 13.03
C PHE A 248 4.65 14.50 13.55
N ARG A 249 4.26 15.76 13.74
CA ARG A 249 5.13 16.77 14.37
C ARG A 249 5.46 16.43 15.82
N LEU A 250 4.48 15.86 16.55
CA LEU A 250 4.72 15.39 17.91
C LEU A 250 5.63 14.16 17.91
N ILE A 251 5.33 13.17 17.07
CA ILE A 251 6.09 11.92 16.96
C ILE A 251 7.55 12.24 16.65
N ARG A 252 7.80 13.03 15.58
CA ARG A 252 9.16 13.38 15.13
C ARG A 252 9.99 14.11 16.18
N LYS A 253 9.36 14.86 17.10
CA LYS A 253 10.07 15.53 18.19
C LYS A 253 10.57 14.59 19.28
N HIS A 254 10.02 13.39 19.39
CA HIS A 254 10.26 12.49 20.51
C HIS A 254 10.98 11.20 20.13
N THR A 255 11.15 10.92 18.85
CA THR A 255 11.89 9.72 18.41
C THR A 255 12.72 9.98 17.16
N THR A 256 13.86 9.29 17.10
CA THR A 256 14.73 9.19 15.91
C THR A 256 14.45 7.94 15.09
N THR A 257 13.58 7.03 15.53
CA THR A 257 13.17 5.88 14.75
C THR A 257 12.60 6.35 13.40
N PRO A 258 13.11 5.84 12.26
CA PRO A 258 12.59 6.23 10.95
C PRO A 258 11.11 5.91 10.81
N LEU A 259 10.37 6.82 10.17
CA LEU A 259 8.92 6.73 10.01
C LEU A 259 8.53 6.52 8.55
N ALA A 260 7.56 5.64 8.29
CA ALA A 260 6.97 5.39 6.99
C ALA A 260 5.45 5.49 7.05
N VAL A 261 4.82 6.10 6.04
CA VAL A 261 3.37 6.18 5.95
C VAL A 261 2.92 6.35 4.52
N GLY A 262 1.71 5.93 4.20
CA GLY A 262 1.11 6.29 2.91
C GLY A 262 0.35 5.20 2.18
N GLU A 263 0.18 3.99 2.70
CA GLU A 263 -0.55 2.93 1.98
C GLU A 263 -2.01 3.29 1.68
N VAL A 264 -2.63 4.14 2.50
CA VAL A 264 -4.01 4.62 2.32
C VAL A 264 -4.10 6.00 1.66
N PHE A 265 -3.00 6.60 1.26
CA PHE A 265 -3.00 7.89 0.55
C PHE A 265 -3.57 7.73 -0.86
N ASN A 266 -4.40 8.68 -1.27
CA ASN A 266 -5.08 8.65 -2.56
C ASN A 266 -4.57 9.73 -3.53
N THR A 267 -3.84 10.72 -3.02
CA THR A 267 -3.30 11.82 -3.83
C THR A 267 -1.95 12.27 -3.32
N ILE A 268 -1.15 12.93 -4.17
CA ILE A 268 0.12 13.57 -3.76
C ILE A 268 -0.07 14.59 -2.63
N TRP A 269 -1.26 15.17 -2.52
CA TRP A 269 -1.56 16.15 -1.47
C TRP A 269 -1.61 15.54 -0.07
N ASP A 270 -1.86 14.24 0.03
CA ASP A 270 -1.91 13.52 1.30
C ASP A 270 -0.52 13.38 1.95
N SER A 271 0.56 13.51 1.18
CA SER A 271 1.93 13.46 1.70
C SER A 271 2.64 14.81 1.75
N HIS A 272 2.02 15.88 1.24
CA HIS A 272 2.68 17.15 1.03
C HIS A 272 3.31 17.73 2.30
N ILE A 273 2.57 17.85 3.39
CA ILE A 273 3.07 18.38 4.68
C ILE A 273 4.15 17.46 5.25
N LEU A 274 3.94 16.15 5.18
CA LEU A 274 4.86 15.16 5.72
C LEU A 274 6.25 15.24 5.06
N ILE A 275 6.29 15.48 3.74
CA ILE A 275 7.52 15.63 2.98
C ILE A 275 8.15 17.00 3.20
N THR A 276 7.38 18.09 3.06
CA THR A 276 7.91 19.44 3.12
C THR A 276 8.47 19.82 4.49
N GLU A 277 7.89 19.29 5.55
CA GLU A 277 8.36 19.48 6.92
C GLU A 277 9.30 18.37 7.43
N GLN A 278 9.65 17.40 6.56
CA GLN A 278 10.53 16.28 6.91
C GLN A 278 10.03 15.47 8.12
N LEU A 279 8.72 15.25 8.18
CA LEU A 279 8.08 14.57 9.31
C LEU A 279 8.19 13.04 9.20
N ILE A 280 8.53 12.54 8.02
CA ILE A 280 8.68 11.11 7.72
C ILE A 280 9.96 10.88 6.92
N ASP A 281 10.43 9.64 6.89
CA ASP A 281 11.64 9.24 6.16
C ASP A 281 11.31 8.49 4.87
N TYR A 282 10.16 7.82 4.84
CA TYR A 282 9.70 7.02 3.70
C TYR A 282 8.24 7.30 3.38
N VAL A 283 7.95 7.53 2.09
CA VAL A 283 6.58 7.60 1.56
C VAL A 283 6.23 6.25 0.95
N ARG A 284 5.14 5.65 1.43
CA ARG A 284 4.65 4.33 0.99
C ARG A 284 3.39 4.43 0.12
N MET A 285 3.31 5.43 -0.73
CA MET A 285 2.15 5.57 -1.61
C MET A 285 2.08 4.43 -2.62
N ALA A 286 0.94 3.75 -2.67
CA ALA A 286 0.67 2.72 -3.65
C ALA A 286 0.19 3.34 -4.97
N ILE A 287 0.87 3.04 -6.07
CA ILE A 287 0.50 3.53 -7.41
C ILE A 287 -0.96 3.20 -7.74
N VAL A 288 -1.40 1.99 -7.38
CA VAL A 288 -2.75 1.49 -7.62
C VAL A 288 -3.84 2.20 -6.81
N HIS A 289 -3.50 2.89 -5.72
CA HIS A 289 -4.46 3.60 -4.87
C HIS A 289 -4.40 5.12 -5.02
N ALA A 290 -3.27 5.63 -5.49
CA ALA A 290 -2.99 7.06 -5.54
C ALA A 290 -3.04 7.65 -6.96
N GLY A 291 -3.97 7.19 -7.78
CA GLY A 291 -4.25 7.78 -9.09
C GLY A 291 -3.30 7.38 -10.22
N GLY A 292 -2.43 6.41 -9.99
CA GLY A 292 -1.54 5.88 -11.03
C GLY A 292 -0.19 6.57 -11.15
N LEU A 293 0.58 6.15 -12.13
CA LEU A 293 1.94 6.60 -12.37
C LEU A 293 1.99 8.09 -12.77
N THR A 294 1.06 8.54 -13.60
CA THR A 294 0.99 9.94 -14.07
C THR A 294 0.85 10.92 -12.91
N HIS A 295 0.11 10.55 -11.86
CA HIS A 295 -0.09 11.42 -10.70
C HIS A 295 1.10 11.45 -9.75
N LEU A 296 1.86 10.35 -9.68
CA LEU A 296 2.95 10.19 -8.71
C LEU A 296 4.35 10.53 -9.26
N LYS A 297 4.50 10.71 -10.56
CA LYS A 297 5.75 11.15 -11.18
C LYS A 297 5.89 12.70 -11.10
#